data_061488c7bb2e1213b32ad21902f996c6
#
_entry.id   061488c7bb2e1213b32ad21902f996c6
#
_cell.length_a   1.000
_cell.length_b   1.000
_cell.length_c   1.000
_cell.angle_alpha   90.00
_cell.angle_beta   90.00
_cell.angle_gamma   90.00
#
_symmetry.space_group_name_H-M   'P 1'
#
loop_
_entity.id
_entity.type
_entity.pdbx_description
1 polymer ?
#
loop_
_entity_poly.entity_id
_entity_poly.type
_entity_poly.pdbx_seq_one_letter_code
_entity_poly.pdbx_strand_id
1 'polypeptide(L)'
;MATRATYQFISEWAGTHTAYIHHDGYPEGAAQYFLNGDAPIFNINAFIRANQKAEMTASHEIHGDTEYRYTIQGSHLLAQKRINFTNEFETIWDSSLQTFIGKYHDMKQGASE
;
A
#
# COMPACT_ATOMS: atom_id res chain seq x y z
N MET A 1 8.35 14.24 -8.44
CA MET A 1 6.99 13.91 -8.87
C MET A 1 6.33 12.97 -7.88
N ALA A 2 5.10 13.25 -7.48
CA ALA A 2 4.42 12.44 -6.48
C ALA A 2 3.90 11.14 -7.09
N THR A 3 4.13 10.02 -6.43
CA THR A 3 3.56 8.72 -6.80
C THR A 3 2.45 8.40 -5.82
N ARG A 4 1.21 8.41 -6.30
CA ARG A 4 0.02 8.27 -5.46
C ARG A 4 -0.45 6.82 -5.42
N ALA A 5 -0.96 6.40 -4.27
CA ALA A 5 -1.45 5.04 -4.08
C ALA A 5 -2.59 4.99 -3.10
N THR A 6 -3.41 3.96 -3.24
CA THR A 6 -4.47 3.64 -2.28
C THR A 6 -4.14 2.34 -1.58
N TYR A 7 -4.51 2.26 -0.30
CA TYR A 7 -4.21 1.15 0.61
C TYR A 7 -5.52 0.66 1.20
N GLN A 8 -5.98 -0.51 0.77
CA GLN A 8 -7.27 -1.06 1.19
C GLN A 8 -7.06 -2.23 2.15
N PHE A 9 -7.72 -2.16 3.31
CA PHE A 9 -7.66 -3.21 4.32
C PHE A 9 -9.03 -3.88 4.41
N ILE A 10 -9.07 -5.17 4.13
CA ILE A 10 -10.30 -5.96 4.16
C ILE A 10 -10.28 -6.84 5.41
N SER A 11 -11.32 -6.71 6.24
CA SER A 11 -11.45 -7.45 7.49
C SER A 11 -12.84 -8.05 7.59
N GLU A 12 -12.92 -9.30 8.04
CA GLU A 12 -14.22 -9.96 8.31
C GLU A 12 -14.99 -9.27 9.42
N TRP A 13 -14.26 -8.67 10.37
CA TRP A 13 -14.86 -8.07 11.57
C TRP A 13 -15.13 -6.58 11.42
N ALA A 14 -14.21 -5.86 10.77
CA ALA A 14 -14.26 -4.40 10.68
C ALA A 14 -14.73 -3.89 9.32
N GLY A 15 -14.92 -4.77 8.33
CA GLY A 15 -15.29 -4.39 6.98
C GLY A 15 -14.09 -3.94 6.15
N THR A 16 -14.37 -3.19 5.10
CA THR A 16 -13.35 -2.71 4.15
C THR A 16 -13.10 -1.24 4.35
N HIS A 17 -11.83 -0.87 4.52
CA HIS A 17 -11.41 0.52 4.71
C HIS A 17 -10.25 0.83 3.77
N THR A 18 -10.31 1.97 3.11
CA THR A 18 -9.30 2.39 2.14
C THR A 18 -8.69 3.72 2.55
N ALA A 19 -7.37 3.82 2.47
CA ALA A 19 -6.62 5.05 2.71
C ALA A 19 -5.91 5.48 1.44
N TYR A 20 -5.65 6.79 1.32
CA TYR A 20 -4.99 7.40 0.17
C TYR A 20 -3.78 8.18 0.66
N ILE A 21 -2.62 7.96 0.02
CA ILE A 21 -1.40 8.72 0.31
C ILE A 21 -0.89 9.31 -1.00
N HIS A 22 -0.54 10.60 -0.98
CA HIS A 22 -0.16 11.35 -2.17
C HIS A 22 1.28 11.09 -2.63
N HIS A 23 2.13 10.51 -1.78
CA HIS A 23 3.57 10.39 -2.04
C HIS A 23 4.08 8.98 -1.77
N ASP A 24 5.16 8.62 -2.47
CA ASP A 24 5.92 7.39 -2.23
C ASP A 24 5.08 6.12 -2.31
N GLY A 25 4.12 6.08 -3.24
CA GLY A 25 3.23 4.94 -3.43
C GLY A 25 3.87 3.76 -4.17
N TYR A 26 5.08 3.90 -4.71
CA TYR A 26 5.80 2.81 -5.35
C TYR A 26 6.15 1.73 -4.29
N PRO A 27 6.48 0.48 -4.72
CA PRO A 27 6.61 -0.62 -3.76
C PRO A 27 7.59 -0.38 -2.61
N GLU A 28 8.73 0.27 -2.84
CA GLU A 28 9.71 0.57 -1.80
C GLU A 28 9.16 1.53 -0.75
N GLY A 29 8.38 2.52 -1.18
CA GLY A 29 7.71 3.46 -0.28
C GLY A 29 6.56 2.81 0.46
N ALA A 30 5.75 2.00 -0.24
CA ALA A 30 4.64 1.29 0.38
C ALA A 30 5.12 0.32 1.46
N ALA A 31 6.23 -0.38 1.22
CA ALA A 31 6.80 -1.28 2.21
C ALA A 31 7.11 -0.55 3.52
N GLN A 32 7.58 0.69 3.42
CA GLN A 32 7.86 1.51 4.60
C GLN A 32 6.57 1.93 5.32
N TYR A 33 5.52 2.28 4.55
CA TYR A 33 4.22 2.63 5.14
C TYR A 33 3.56 1.45 5.85
N PHE A 34 3.85 0.22 5.43
CA PHE A 34 3.30 -0.98 6.06
C PHE A 34 4.04 -1.38 7.33
N LEU A 35 5.00 -0.58 7.78
CA LEU A 35 5.75 -0.86 9.01
C LEU A 35 5.44 0.15 10.10
N ASN A 36 5.26 -0.36 11.31
CA ASN A 36 5.24 0.44 12.54
C ASN A 36 6.44 -0.03 13.36
N GLY A 37 7.56 0.70 13.24
CA GLY A 37 8.84 0.20 13.74
C GLY A 37 9.27 -1.02 12.94
N ASP A 38 9.44 -2.15 13.61
CA ASP A 38 9.80 -3.40 12.96
C ASP A 38 8.61 -4.33 12.71
N ALA A 39 7.40 -3.89 13.07
CA ALA A 39 6.20 -4.73 13.00
C ALA A 39 5.38 -4.43 11.74
N PRO A 40 4.97 -5.47 10.97
CA PRO A 40 4.06 -5.27 9.85
C PRO A 40 2.69 -4.79 10.30
N ILE A 41 2.04 -3.98 9.46
CA ILE A 41 0.73 -3.42 9.73
C ILE A 41 -0.32 -4.20 8.95
N PHE A 42 -1.28 -4.83 9.65
CA PHE A 42 -2.33 -5.64 9.03
C PHE A 42 -3.73 -5.06 9.14
N ASN A 43 -3.89 -3.89 9.78
CA ASN A 43 -5.21 -3.28 9.93
C ASN A 43 -5.17 -1.78 9.70
N ILE A 44 -6.34 -1.22 9.36
CA ILE A 44 -6.47 0.20 8.99
C ILE A 44 -6.14 1.13 10.15
N ASN A 45 -6.53 0.79 11.38
CA ASN A 45 -6.30 1.66 12.53
C ASN A 45 -4.80 1.85 12.79
N ALA A 46 -4.04 0.75 12.74
CA ALA A 46 -2.60 0.80 12.89
C ALA A 46 -1.94 1.57 11.74
N PHE A 47 -2.46 1.41 10.52
CA PHE A 47 -1.94 2.08 9.34
C PHE A 47 -2.10 3.61 9.45
N ILE A 48 -3.29 4.07 9.80
CA ILE A 48 -3.58 5.50 9.94
C ILE A 48 -2.76 6.11 11.08
N ARG A 49 -2.61 5.37 12.18
CA ARG A 49 -1.84 5.82 13.34
C ARG A 49 -0.36 6.00 13.01
N ALA A 50 0.19 5.08 12.23
CA ALA A 50 1.59 5.11 11.83
C ALA A 50 1.85 6.11 10.69
N ASN A 51 0.84 6.40 9.86
CA ASN A 51 0.98 7.23 8.67
C ASN A 51 -0.02 8.37 8.69
N GLN A 52 0.31 9.44 9.40
CA GLN A 52 -0.61 10.56 9.62
C GLN A 52 -0.95 11.32 8.34
N LYS A 53 -0.17 11.14 7.28
CA LYS A 53 -0.45 11.75 5.98
C LYS A 53 -1.54 11.01 5.20
N ALA A 54 -1.94 9.81 5.65
CA ALA A 54 -2.96 9.03 4.99
C ALA A 54 -4.34 9.65 5.16
N GLU A 55 -5.10 9.69 4.08
CA GLU A 55 -6.46 10.21 4.07
C GLU A 55 -7.42 9.06 3.84
N MET A 56 -8.53 9.01 4.58
CA MET A 56 -9.55 7.99 4.37
C MET A 56 -10.32 8.27 3.10
N THR A 57 -10.59 7.22 2.32
CA THR A 57 -11.36 7.32 1.09
C THR A 57 -12.30 6.11 0.99
N ALA A 58 -13.26 6.16 0.07
CA ALA A 58 -14.28 5.11 0.00
C ALA A 58 -13.78 3.84 -0.68
N SER A 59 -12.94 3.98 -1.71
CA SER A 59 -12.44 2.82 -2.47
C SER A 59 -11.24 3.21 -3.32
N HIS A 60 -10.58 2.20 -3.92
CA HIS A 60 -9.49 2.43 -4.85
C HIS A 60 -9.92 3.28 -6.05
N GLU A 61 -11.13 3.06 -6.54
CA GLU A 61 -11.59 3.62 -7.80
C GLU A 61 -11.92 5.12 -7.74
N ILE A 62 -12.11 5.66 -6.55
CA ILE A 62 -12.45 7.08 -6.38
C ILE A 62 -11.31 7.99 -6.83
N HIS A 63 -10.07 7.52 -6.66
CA HIS A 63 -8.90 8.30 -7.04
C HIS A 63 -8.35 7.82 -8.38
N GLY A 64 -8.67 8.56 -9.45
CA GLY A 64 -8.21 8.25 -10.79
C GLY A 64 -6.73 8.57 -11.05
N ASP A 65 -6.07 9.21 -10.09
CA ASP A 65 -4.68 9.64 -10.22
C ASP A 65 -3.69 8.68 -9.54
N THR A 66 -4.15 7.56 -8.98
CA THR A 66 -3.26 6.60 -8.33
C THR A 66 -2.49 5.76 -9.36
N GLU A 67 -1.22 5.53 -9.10
CA GLU A 67 -0.38 4.67 -9.92
C GLU A 67 -0.29 3.25 -9.35
N TYR A 68 -0.56 3.09 -8.06
CA TYR A 68 -0.51 1.81 -7.36
C TYR A 68 -1.73 1.61 -6.50
N ARG A 69 -2.16 0.35 -6.39
CA ARG A 69 -3.24 -0.07 -5.49
C ARG A 69 -2.76 -1.23 -4.66
N TYR A 70 -2.89 -1.13 -3.34
CA TYR A 70 -2.50 -2.17 -2.40
C TYR A 70 -3.73 -2.63 -1.64
N THR A 71 -3.95 -3.95 -1.61
CA THR A 71 -5.09 -4.55 -0.91
C THR A 71 -4.57 -5.58 0.08
N ILE A 72 -4.90 -5.40 1.36
CA ILE A 72 -4.46 -6.28 2.44
C ILE A 72 -5.67 -7.02 2.98
N GLN A 73 -5.58 -8.35 3.01
CA GLN A 73 -6.60 -9.21 3.58
C GLN A 73 -5.91 -10.28 4.43
N GLY A 74 -6.12 -10.24 5.74
CA GLY A 74 -5.36 -11.07 6.66
C GLY A 74 -3.87 -10.71 6.59
N SER A 75 -3.04 -11.68 6.27
CA SER A 75 -1.60 -11.47 6.08
C SER A 75 -1.20 -11.38 4.61
N HIS A 76 -2.17 -11.41 3.70
CA HIS A 76 -1.95 -11.41 2.26
C HIS A 76 -2.00 -9.99 1.68
N LEU A 77 -1.10 -9.70 0.75
CA LEU A 77 -1.07 -8.42 0.03
C LEU A 77 -1.22 -8.67 -1.47
N LEU A 78 -2.16 -7.95 -2.08
CA LEU A 78 -2.26 -7.82 -3.52
C LEU A 78 -1.79 -6.42 -3.89
N ALA A 79 -0.71 -6.31 -4.65
CA ALA A 79 -0.20 -5.03 -5.13
C ALA A 79 -0.38 -4.95 -6.64
N GLN A 80 -0.91 -3.82 -7.10
CA GLN A 80 -1.21 -3.59 -8.50
C GLN A 80 -0.62 -2.26 -8.95
N LYS A 81 -0.14 -2.23 -10.19
CA LYS A 81 0.44 -1.04 -10.81
C LYS A 81 -0.36 -0.67 -12.04
N ARG A 82 -0.63 0.63 -12.21
CA ARG A 82 -1.31 1.13 -13.41
C ARG A 82 -0.48 0.84 -14.65
N ILE A 83 -1.14 0.34 -15.69
CA ILE A 83 -0.54 0.20 -17.01
C ILE A 83 -0.54 1.58 -17.66
N ASN A 84 0.62 2.02 -18.15
CA ASN A 84 0.84 3.39 -18.61
C ASN A 84 -0.29 3.93 -19.50
N PHE A 85 -0.80 5.10 -19.13
CA PHE A 85 -1.80 5.85 -19.85
C PHE A 85 -3.16 5.15 -19.99
N THR A 86 -3.44 4.18 -19.13
CA THR A 86 -4.72 3.45 -19.13
C THR A 86 -5.36 3.52 -17.75
N ASN A 87 -6.60 3.02 -17.64
CA ASN A 87 -7.27 2.83 -16.35
C ASN A 87 -7.16 1.38 -15.89
N GLU A 88 -6.31 0.60 -16.52
CA GLU A 88 -6.09 -0.80 -16.16
C GLU A 88 -4.88 -0.94 -15.25
N PHE A 89 -4.93 -1.96 -14.38
CA PHE A 89 -3.87 -2.26 -13.43
C PHE A 89 -3.38 -3.69 -13.64
N GLU A 90 -2.06 -3.89 -13.49
CA GLU A 90 -1.47 -5.22 -13.52
C GLU A 90 -1.01 -5.61 -12.12
N THR A 91 -1.11 -6.90 -11.82
CA THR A 91 -0.65 -7.42 -10.53
C THR A 91 0.87 -7.53 -10.54
N ILE A 92 1.51 -6.88 -9.57
CA ILE A 92 2.96 -6.94 -9.39
C ILE A 92 3.36 -7.74 -8.15
N TRP A 93 2.40 -8.01 -7.23
CA TRP A 93 2.64 -8.82 -6.05
C TRP A 93 1.33 -9.46 -5.60
N ASP A 94 1.35 -10.75 -5.30
CA ASP A 94 0.17 -11.47 -4.85
C ASP A 94 0.65 -12.58 -3.90
N SER A 95 1.03 -12.19 -2.68
CA SER A 95 1.59 -13.10 -1.69
C SER A 95 1.57 -12.43 -0.32
N SER A 96 2.38 -12.89 0.63
CA SER A 96 2.34 -12.36 1.99
C SER A 96 2.85 -10.91 2.06
N LEU A 97 2.22 -10.13 2.95
CA LEU A 97 2.66 -8.76 3.22
C LEU A 97 4.06 -8.74 3.82
N GLN A 98 4.35 -9.67 4.72
CA GLN A 98 5.65 -9.73 5.38
C GLN A 98 6.78 -9.94 4.38
N THR A 99 6.59 -10.83 3.41
CA THR A 99 7.58 -11.08 2.37
C THR A 99 7.76 -9.86 1.45
N PHE A 100 6.67 -9.17 1.15
CA PHE A 100 6.70 -7.93 0.39
C PHE A 100 7.56 -6.87 1.09
N ILE A 101 7.33 -6.68 2.38
CA ILE A 101 8.10 -5.72 3.19
C ILE A 101 9.59 -6.09 3.17
N GLY A 102 9.91 -7.37 3.39
CA GLY A 102 11.30 -7.83 3.36
C GLY A 102 11.98 -7.53 2.04
N LYS A 103 11.30 -7.76 0.93
CA LYS A 103 11.87 -7.53 -0.39
C LYS A 103 12.09 -6.05 -0.69
N TYR A 104 11.06 -5.23 -0.53
CA TYR A 104 11.10 -3.85 -1.00
C TYR A 104 11.70 -2.88 -0.01
N HIS A 105 11.54 -3.12 1.28
CA HIS A 105 12.16 -2.29 2.31
C HIS A 105 13.69 -2.41 2.26
N ASP A 106 14.19 -3.63 2.10
CA ASP A 106 15.62 -3.87 1.97
C ASP A 106 16.20 -3.23 0.71
N MET A 107 15.46 -3.25 -0.40
CA MET A 107 15.88 -2.61 -1.64
C MET A 107 16.03 -1.10 -1.46
N LYS A 108 15.08 -0.46 -0.75
CA LYS A 108 15.14 0.97 -0.49
C LYS A 108 16.34 1.32 0.39
N GLN A 109 16.62 0.53 1.42
CA GLN A 109 17.78 0.74 2.27
C GLN A 109 19.08 0.59 1.48
N GLY A 110 19.18 -0.43 0.64
CA GLY A 110 20.33 -0.63 -0.22
C GLY A 110 20.52 0.51 -1.20
N ALA A 111 19.44 1.06 -1.74
CA ALA A 111 19.51 2.16 -2.69
C ALA A 111 19.96 3.47 -2.05
N SER A 112 19.75 3.64 -0.75
CA SER A 112 20.12 4.86 -0.04
C SER A 112 21.58 4.86 0.40
N GLU A 113 22.25 3.78 0.27
CA GLU A 113 23.68 3.68 0.57
C GLU A 113 24.50 4.01 -0.67
#